data_3b3ee2ffe47ddad0804e81eaa21bcd40
#
_entry.id   3b3ee2ffe47ddad0804e81eaa21bcd40
#
_cell.length_a   1.000
_cell.length_b   1.000
_cell.length_c   1.000
_cell.angle_alpha   90.00
_cell.angle_beta   90.00
_cell.angle_gamma   90.00
#
_symmetry.space_group_name_H-M   'P 1'
#
loop_
_entity.id
_entity.type
_entity.pdbx_description
1 polymer ?
#
loop_
_entity_poly.entity_id
_entity_poly.type
_entity_poly.pdbx_seq_one_letter_code
_entity_poly.pdbx_strand_id
1 'polypeptide(L)'
;MKIELPSTPLFSEAAEIVAELKRHGKKAFLIGGCVRDMLLGASPHDVDIATSATPEEIQRIFEKTYAVGASFGVVTVVQNGRCFEIATLREERDYMDGRRPEAVHYTDNEVLDVVRRDFTVNGLLCDPASGEVFDHVGGIADLHRGILRTIGDPDRRFSEDYLRILRAVRFTVRLGFELDSATRDAARRHAEKLSVLSAERVRDEVEKMLLGPHPSRAFELMRELGILRIILPEIDALHGVE
;
A
#
# COMPACT_ATOMS: atom_id res chain seq x y z
N MET A 1 3.95 -10.06 -17.77
CA MET A 1 5.35 -9.53 -17.74
C MET A 1 6.15 -10.36 -16.76
N LYS A 2 7.47 -10.57 -16.97
CA LYS A 2 8.32 -11.30 -16.01
C LYS A 2 9.44 -10.40 -15.53
N ILE A 3 9.80 -10.55 -14.25
CA ILE A 3 10.94 -9.88 -13.61
C ILE A 3 11.86 -10.93 -12.97
N GLU A 4 13.12 -10.58 -12.84
CA GLU A 4 14.07 -11.34 -12.02
C GLU A 4 13.97 -10.86 -10.58
N LEU A 5 13.85 -11.79 -9.64
CA LEU A 5 13.87 -11.44 -8.23
C LEU A 5 15.31 -11.15 -7.78
N PRO A 6 15.50 -10.17 -6.88
CA PRO A 6 16.82 -9.92 -6.31
C PRO A 6 17.38 -11.17 -5.60
N SER A 7 18.65 -11.50 -5.88
CA SER A 7 19.35 -12.63 -5.26
C SER A 7 19.78 -12.28 -3.83
N THR A 8 18.83 -12.00 -2.96
CA THR A 8 19.08 -11.68 -1.55
C THR A 8 18.36 -12.66 -0.63
N PRO A 9 18.85 -12.87 0.61
CA PRO A 9 18.18 -13.73 1.59
C PRO A 9 16.71 -13.33 1.83
N LEU A 10 16.38 -12.02 1.80
CA LEU A 10 15.02 -11.52 1.96
C LEU A 10 14.06 -12.10 0.91
N PHE A 11 14.45 -12.04 -0.37
CA PHE A 11 13.61 -12.56 -1.46
C PHE A 11 13.60 -14.07 -1.54
N SER A 12 14.71 -14.76 -1.22
CA SER A 12 14.77 -16.22 -1.13
C SER A 12 13.81 -16.75 -0.06
N GLU A 13 13.85 -16.16 1.13
CA GLU A 13 12.97 -16.54 2.25
C GLU A 13 11.50 -16.23 1.97
N ALA A 14 11.20 -15.07 1.35
CA ALA A 14 9.85 -14.74 0.91
C ALA A 14 9.32 -15.75 -0.14
N ALA A 15 10.17 -16.16 -1.08
CA ALA A 15 9.82 -17.17 -2.08
C ALA A 15 9.56 -18.54 -1.45
N GLU A 16 10.34 -18.93 -0.41
CA GLU A 16 10.11 -20.17 0.36
C GLU A 16 8.76 -20.12 1.08
N ILE A 17 8.40 -18.99 1.71
CA ILE A 17 7.09 -18.81 2.37
C ILE A 17 5.96 -18.94 1.35
N VAL A 18 6.07 -18.29 0.18
CA VAL A 18 5.07 -18.41 -0.90
C VAL A 18 4.97 -19.85 -1.39
N ALA A 19 6.09 -20.54 -1.57
CA ALA A 19 6.11 -21.95 -1.99
C ALA A 19 5.44 -22.86 -0.94
N GLU A 20 5.67 -22.60 0.35
CA GLU A 20 5.04 -23.37 1.44
C GLU A 20 3.52 -23.20 1.44
N LEU A 21 3.03 -21.95 1.32
CA LEU A 21 1.60 -21.68 1.21
C LEU A 21 0.98 -22.40 0.00
N LYS A 22 1.66 -22.37 -1.15
CA LYS A 22 1.22 -23.08 -2.36
C LYS A 22 1.20 -24.58 -2.21
N ARG A 23 2.15 -25.17 -1.48
CA ARG A 23 2.15 -26.63 -1.14
C ARG A 23 0.93 -27.02 -0.32
N HIS A 24 0.39 -26.12 0.48
CA HIS A 24 -0.86 -26.29 1.22
C HIS A 24 -2.12 -25.93 0.41
N GLY A 25 -2.01 -25.81 -0.93
CA GLY A 25 -3.12 -25.52 -1.83
C GLY A 25 -3.63 -24.08 -1.78
N LYS A 26 -2.84 -23.14 -1.22
CA LYS A 26 -3.22 -21.74 -1.12
C LYS A 26 -2.63 -20.93 -2.28
N LYS A 27 -3.38 -19.95 -2.77
CA LYS A 27 -2.79 -18.90 -3.61
C LYS A 27 -1.88 -18.04 -2.74
N ALA A 28 -0.72 -17.67 -3.26
CA ALA A 28 0.20 -16.76 -2.57
C ALA A 28 1.08 -16.01 -3.57
N PHE A 29 1.31 -14.71 -3.29
CA PHE A 29 2.03 -13.79 -4.15
C PHE A 29 2.83 -12.79 -3.30
N LEU A 30 3.93 -12.27 -3.83
CA LEU A 30 4.50 -10.99 -3.39
C LEU A 30 3.57 -9.86 -3.87
N ILE A 31 3.41 -8.79 -3.10
CA ILE A 31 2.42 -7.75 -3.41
C ILE A 31 2.88 -6.35 -3.03
N GLY A 32 2.37 -5.36 -3.77
CA GLY A 32 2.45 -3.95 -3.35
C GLY A 32 3.79 -3.29 -3.62
N GLY A 33 4.33 -2.65 -2.58
CA GLY A 33 5.54 -1.82 -2.66
C GLY A 33 6.75 -2.56 -3.20
N CYS A 34 6.99 -3.79 -2.78
CA CYS A 34 8.15 -4.56 -3.22
C CYS A 34 8.08 -4.88 -4.72
N VAL A 35 6.90 -5.21 -5.26
CA VAL A 35 6.74 -5.50 -6.71
C VAL A 35 6.95 -4.24 -7.52
N ARG A 36 6.37 -3.11 -7.10
CA ARG A 36 6.60 -1.80 -7.72
C ARG A 36 8.08 -1.43 -7.73
N ASP A 37 8.74 -1.53 -6.58
CA ASP A 37 10.13 -1.09 -6.42
C ASP A 37 11.07 -1.98 -7.27
N MET A 38 10.83 -3.30 -7.36
CA MET A 38 11.55 -4.18 -8.29
C MET A 38 11.37 -3.76 -9.75
N LEU A 39 10.15 -3.40 -10.17
CA LEU A 39 9.89 -2.93 -11.54
C LEU A 39 10.58 -1.60 -11.85
N LEU A 40 10.84 -0.77 -10.84
CA LEU A 40 11.63 0.47 -10.95
C LEU A 40 13.14 0.22 -10.86
N GLY A 41 13.60 -1.04 -10.73
CA GLY A 41 15.02 -1.37 -10.59
C GLY A 41 15.61 -1.04 -9.21
N ALA A 42 14.76 -0.76 -8.22
CA ALA A 42 15.17 -0.54 -6.84
C ALA A 42 15.21 -1.87 -6.06
N SER A 43 16.00 -1.89 -4.98
CA SER A 43 16.03 -3.03 -4.05
C SER A 43 15.09 -2.76 -2.89
N PRO A 44 13.95 -3.48 -2.78
CA PRO A 44 13.03 -3.34 -1.65
C PRO A 44 13.68 -3.77 -0.33
N HIS A 45 13.34 -3.09 0.76
CA HIS A 45 13.81 -3.40 2.11
C HIS A 45 12.85 -4.30 2.88
N ASP A 46 11.60 -4.36 2.46
CA ASP A 46 10.50 -5.17 2.99
C ASP A 46 9.79 -5.91 1.86
N VAL A 47 9.19 -7.03 2.18
CA VAL A 47 8.44 -7.86 1.24
C VAL A 47 7.13 -8.26 1.89
N ASP A 48 6.03 -7.77 1.33
CA ASP A 48 4.67 -8.15 1.71
C ASP A 48 4.21 -9.36 0.90
N ILE A 49 3.51 -10.28 1.57
CA ILE A 49 2.93 -11.47 0.94
C ILE A 49 1.40 -11.42 1.09
N ALA A 50 0.70 -11.70 -0.01
CA ALA A 50 -0.75 -11.89 0.01
C ALA A 50 -1.07 -13.36 -0.25
N THR A 51 -2.07 -13.91 0.46
CA THR A 51 -2.46 -15.32 0.34
C THR A 51 -3.95 -15.54 0.54
N SER A 52 -4.49 -16.61 -0.04
CA SER A 52 -5.85 -17.09 0.26
C SER A 52 -5.95 -17.88 1.57
N ALA A 53 -4.83 -18.11 2.27
CA ALA A 53 -4.85 -18.74 3.59
C ALA A 53 -5.42 -17.75 4.62
N THR A 54 -6.30 -18.24 5.52
CA THR A 54 -6.79 -17.44 6.64
C THR A 54 -5.70 -17.28 7.72
N PRO A 55 -5.82 -16.32 8.65
CA PRO A 55 -4.86 -16.16 9.74
C PRO A 55 -4.61 -17.46 10.53
N GLU A 56 -5.66 -18.23 10.80
CA GLU A 56 -5.57 -19.49 11.52
C GLU A 56 -4.84 -20.58 10.70
N GLU A 57 -5.02 -20.57 9.38
CA GLU A 57 -4.30 -21.48 8.49
C GLU A 57 -2.83 -21.13 8.41
N ILE A 58 -2.48 -19.82 8.31
CA ILE A 58 -1.09 -19.35 8.34
C ILE A 58 -0.41 -19.79 9.63
N GLN A 59 -1.05 -19.61 10.79
CA GLN A 59 -0.52 -20.03 12.08
C GLN A 59 -0.35 -21.54 12.22
N ARG A 60 -1.11 -22.35 11.49
CA ARG A 60 -0.93 -23.81 11.45
C ARG A 60 0.18 -24.26 10.51
N ILE A 61 0.43 -23.51 9.43
CA ILE A 61 1.45 -23.82 8.44
C ILE A 61 2.85 -23.46 8.95
N PHE A 62 2.98 -22.34 9.66
CA PHE A 62 4.27 -21.81 10.09
C PHE A 62 4.45 -21.92 11.61
N GLU A 63 5.60 -22.41 12.03
CA GLU A 63 5.92 -22.67 13.46
C GLU A 63 6.01 -21.37 14.29
N LYS A 64 6.61 -20.31 13.73
CA LYS A 64 6.80 -19.02 14.42
C LYS A 64 5.97 -17.93 13.78
N THR A 65 4.90 -17.53 14.47
CA THR A 65 3.99 -16.50 14.02
C THR A 65 3.63 -15.52 15.14
N TYR A 66 3.36 -14.27 14.76
CA TYR A 66 2.76 -13.26 15.64
C TYR A 66 1.45 -12.80 15.04
N ALA A 67 0.37 -12.90 15.82
CA ALA A 67 -0.99 -12.54 15.38
C ALA A 67 -1.31 -11.05 15.57
N VAL A 68 -0.29 -10.19 15.59
CA VAL A 68 -0.48 -8.72 15.68
C VAL A 68 -1.11 -8.24 14.37
N GLY A 69 -2.41 -7.97 14.39
CA GLY A 69 -3.18 -7.60 13.19
C GLY A 69 -4.05 -8.73 12.62
N ALA A 70 -4.16 -9.89 13.28
CA ALA A 70 -5.01 -11.01 12.82
C ALA A 70 -6.48 -10.60 12.65
N SER A 71 -6.99 -9.68 13.46
CA SER A 71 -8.33 -9.08 13.30
C SER A 71 -8.50 -8.33 11.97
N PHE A 72 -7.40 -7.96 11.32
CA PHE A 72 -7.37 -7.33 10.00
C PHE A 72 -6.88 -8.27 8.90
N GLY A 73 -6.71 -9.57 9.20
CA GLY A 73 -6.23 -10.55 8.25
C GLY A 73 -4.73 -10.53 8.02
N VAL A 74 -3.92 -9.95 8.93
CA VAL A 74 -2.46 -9.89 8.80
C VAL A 74 -1.80 -10.74 9.89
N VAL A 75 -0.89 -11.62 9.50
CA VAL A 75 -0.06 -12.43 10.39
C VAL A 75 1.41 -12.19 10.05
N THR A 76 2.23 -11.96 11.06
CA THR A 76 3.68 -11.90 10.88
C THR A 76 4.27 -13.32 11.04
N VAL A 77 4.95 -13.79 10.02
CA VAL A 77 5.73 -15.05 10.05
C VAL A 77 7.20 -14.73 10.25
N VAL A 78 7.87 -15.50 11.11
CA VAL A 78 9.31 -15.38 11.33
C VAL A 78 10.04 -16.53 10.63
N GLN A 79 10.81 -16.19 9.60
CA GLN A 79 11.64 -17.10 8.84
C GLN A 79 13.12 -16.69 8.99
N ASN A 80 13.96 -17.59 9.48
CA ASN A 80 15.41 -17.36 9.70
C ASN A 80 15.72 -16.05 10.47
N GLY A 81 14.87 -15.67 11.42
CA GLY A 81 15.03 -14.45 12.23
C GLY A 81 14.52 -13.17 11.57
N ARG A 82 13.98 -13.23 10.35
CA ARG A 82 13.30 -12.10 9.68
C ARG A 82 11.79 -12.23 9.83
N CYS A 83 11.14 -11.07 9.89
CA CYS A 83 9.69 -10.95 9.96
C CYS A 83 9.12 -10.67 8.56
N PHE A 84 8.08 -11.42 8.18
CA PHE A 84 7.33 -11.23 6.94
C PHE A 84 5.86 -11.00 7.27
N GLU A 85 5.29 -9.93 6.74
CA GLU A 85 3.86 -9.68 6.86
C GLU A 85 3.12 -10.46 5.78
N ILE A 86 2.21 -11.33 6.22
CA ILE A 86 1.35 -12.13 5.35
C ILE A 86 -0.09 -11.67 5.53
N ALA A 87 -0.65 -11.08 4.48
CA ALA A 87 -2.03 -10.61 4.46
C ALA A 87 -2.93 -11.64 3.79
N THR A 88 -4.01 -12.02 4.45
CA THR A 88 -5.08 -12.79 3.83
C THR A 88 -5.79 -11.95 2.78
N LEU A 89 -5.98 -12.50 1.57
CA LEU A 89 -6.78 -11.89 0.51
C LEU A 89 -8.20 -11.61 1.03
N ARG A 90 -8.68 -10.39 0.83
CA ARG A 90 -9.98 -9.99 1.32
C ARG A 90 -10.70 -9.06 0.36
N GLU A 91 -12.00 -9.12 0.37
CA GLU A 91 -12.87 -8.07 -0.17
C GLU A 91 -13.33 -7.14 0.95
N GLU A 92 -13.55 -5.90 0.61
CA GLU A 92 -14.12 -4.92 1.55
C GLU A 92 -15.52 -4.55 1.07
N ARG A 93 -16.50 -4.73 1.96
CA ARG A 93 -17.90 -4.33 1.74
C ARG A 93 -18.26 -3.32 2.81
N ASP A 94 -19.04 -2.33 2.41
CA ASP A 94 -19.67 -1.33 3.27
C ASP A 94 -18.72 -0.57 4.23
N TYR A 95 -18.42 0.65 3.84
CA TYR A 95 -17.73 1.64 4.67
C TYR A 95 -18.77 2.62 5.23
N MET A 96 -19.05 2.56 6.54
CA MET A 96 -20.03 3.47 7.17
C MET A 96 -19.41 4.81 7.59
N ASP A 97 -18.12 4.87 7.94
CA ASP A 97 -17.48 6.03 8.60
C ASP A 97 -16.19 6.57 7.93
N GLY A 98 -15.83 6.10 6.71
CA GLY A 98 -14.56 6.50 6.08
C GLY A 98 -13.30 6.07 6.84
N ARG A 99 -13.41 5.08 7.74
CA ARG A 99 -12.30 4.61 8.59
C ARG A 99 -11.98 3.13 8.46
N ARG A 100 -12.98 2.26 8.53
CA ARG A 100 -12.79 0.80 8.58
C ARG A 100 -13.98 0.09 7.98
N PRO A 101 -13.79 -1.01 7.25
CA PRO A 101 -14.91 -1.89 6.90
C PRO A 101 -15.49 -2.52 8.17
N GLU A 102 -16.80 -2.64 8.25
CA GLU A 102 -17.49 -3.29 9.40
C GLU A 102 -17.15 -4.78 9.51
N ALA A 103 -16.87 -5.43 8.39
CA ALA A 103 -16.47 -6.84 8.34
C ALA A 103 -15.38 -7.09 7.30
N VAL A 104 -14.42 -7.93 7.68
CA VAL A 104 -13.41 -8.46 6.77
C VAL A 104 -13.95 -9.77 6.20
N HIS A 105 -14.17 -9.80 4.89
CA HIS A 105 -14.55 -11.02 4.18
C HIS A 105 -13.33 -11.57 3.43
N TYR A 106 -12.84 -12.72 3.87
CA TYR A 106 -11.74 -13.39 3.18
C TYR A 106 -12.21 -13.95 1.83
N THR A 107 -11.32 -13.90 0.84
CA THR A 107 -11.57 -14.38 -0.52
C THR A 107 -10.38 -15.15 -1.06
N ASP A 108 -10.60 -16.01 -2.05
CA ASP A 108 -9.55 -16.64 -2.83
C ASP A 108 -9.29 -15.92 -4.17
N ASN A 109 -9.99 -14.81 -4.41
CA ASN A 109 -9.89 -14.00 -5.61
C ASN A 109 -8.95 -12.81 -5.37
N GLU A 110 -7.74 -12.88 -5.91
CA GLU A 110 -6.71 -11.84 -5.81
C GLU A 110 -7.14 -10.51 -6.44
N VAL A 111 -8.02 -10.54 -7.44
CA VAL A 111 -8.51 -9.31 -8.09
C VAL A 111 -9.32 -8.47 -7.10
N LEU A 112 -10.16 -9.12 -6.27
CA LEU A 112 -10.96 -8.41 -5.25
C LEU A 112 -10.07 -7.74 -4.20
N ASP A 113 -8.95 -8.37 -3.82
CA ASP A 113 -7.99 -7.77 -2.90
C ASP A 113 -7.23 -6.60 -3.54
N VAL A 114 -6.87 -6.72 -4.82
CA VAL A 114 -6.17 -5.66 -5.55
C VAL A 114 -7.06 -4.42 -5.72
N VAL A 115 -8.32 -4.59 -6.12
CA VAL A 115 -9.20 -3.46 -6.42
C VAL A 115 -9.59 -2.62 -5.20
N ARG A 116 -9.43 -3.13 -3.97
CA ARG A 116 -9.66 -2.36 -2.73
C ARG A 116 -8.45 -1.53 -2.30
N ARG A 117 -7.28 -1.72 -2.91
CA ARG A 117 -6.05 -0.99 -2.57
C ARG A 117 -6.10 0.47 -3.00
N ASP A 118 -5.07 1.23 -2.59
CA ASP A 118 -5.04 2.69 -2.80
C ASP A 118 -4.72 3.09 -4.25
N PHE A 119 -3.53 2.70 -4.74
CA PHE A 119 -3.00 3.18 -6.02
C PHE A 119 -2.67 2.03 -6.97
N THR A 120 -2.82 2.28 -8.28
CA THR A 120 -2.58 1.29 -9.33
C THR A 120 -1.18 0.68 -9.24
N VAL A 121 -0.17 1.49 -9.00
CA VAL A 121 1.24 1.07 -8.87
C VAL A 121 1.51 0.20 -7.63
N ASN A 122 0.62 0.21 -6.63
CA ASN A 122 0.67 -0.62 -5.43
C ASN A 122 -0.25 -1.85 -5.53
N GLY A 123 -0.99 -2.02 -6.64
CA GLY A 123 -1.89 -3.14 -6.89
C GLY A 123 -1.26 -4.27 -7.70
N LEU A 124 0.07 -4.33 -7.75
CA LEU A 124 0.81 -5.34 -8.51
C LEU A 124 1.11 -6.56 -7.67
N LEU A 125 0.95 -7.75 -8.26
CA LEU A 125 1.28 -9.04 -7.67
C LEU A 125 2.43 -9.67 -8.42
N CYS A 126 3.26 -10.48 -7.75
CA CYS A 126 4.31 -11.26 -8.40
C CYS A 126 4.34 -12.69 -7.85
N ASP A 127 4.39 -13.67 -8.75
CA ASP A 127 4.73 -15.03 -8.40
C ASP A 127 6.26 -15.18 -8.35
N PRO A 128 6.85 -15.37 -7.16
CA PRO A 128 8.31 -15.45 -7.04
C PRO A 128 8.92 -16.68 -7.72
N ALA A 129 8.15 -17.75 -7.93
CA ALA A 129 8.66 -18.96 -8.58
C ALA A 129 8.87 -18.79 -10.08
N SER A 130 8.00 -18.04 -10.74
CA SER A 130 8.04 -17.80 -12.21
C SER A 130 8.56 -16.42 -12.58
N GLY A 131 8.62 -15.49 -11.62
CA GLY A 131 8.86 -14.06 -11.83
C GLY A 131 7.72 -13.35 -12.53
N GLU A 132 6.57 -14.00 -12.70
CA GLU A 132 5.42 -13.44 -13.42
C GLU A 132 4.73 -12.36 -12.58
N VAL A 133 4.53 -11.19 -13.19
CA VAL A 133 3.81 -10.06 -12.60
C VAL A 133 2.40 -10.00 -13.16
N PHE A 134 1.42 -9.96 -12.25
CA PHE A 134 -0.01 -9.82 -12.55
C PHE A 134 -0.45 -8.38 -12.26
N ASP A 135 -1.05 -7.76 -13.27
CA ASP A 135 -1.57 -6.39 -13.23
C ASP A 135 -3.04 -6.39 -13.61
N HIS A 136 -3.90 -6.22 -12.63
CA HIS A 136 -5.36 -6.19 -12.80
C HIS A 136 -5.92 -4.75 -12.87
N VAL A 137 -5.08 -3.73 -12.70
CA VAL A 137 -5.54 -2.34 -12.50
C VAL A 137 -4.80 -1.30 -13.34
N GLY A 138 -3.90 -1.73 -14.23
CA GLY A 138 -3.12 -0.86 -15.12
C GLY A 138 -1.91 -0.21 -14.43
N GLY A 139 -1.45 -0.79 -13.33
CA GLY A 139 -0.34 -0.26 -12.54
C GLY A 139 1.00 -0.23 -13.28
N ILE A 140 1.28 -1.21 -14.15
CA ILE A 140 2.50 -1.25 -14.97
C ILE A 140 2.52 -0.06 -15.94
N ALA A 141 1.39 0.25 -16.59
CA ALA A 141 1.32 1.38 -17.50
C ALA A 141 1.51 2.72 -16.79
N ASP A 142 0.90 2.90 -15.62
CA ASP A 142 1.07 4.09 -14.79
C ASP A 142 2.50 4.21 -14.27
N LEU A 143 3.13 3.10 -13.90
CA LEU A 143 4.52 3.04 -13.45
C LEU A 143 5.50 3.56 -14.54
N HIS A 144 5.33 3.07 -15.78
CA HIS A 144 6.15 3.50 -16.91
C HIS A 144 5.95 4.97 -17.28
N ARG A 145 4.75 5.51 -17.02
CA ARG A 145 4.45 6.93 -17.27
C ARG A 145 4.81 7.86 -16.12
N GLY A 146 5.22 7.31 -14.97
CA GLY A 146 5.48 8.10 -13.76
C GLY A 146 4.20 8.74 -13.21
N ILE A 147 3.07 8.04 -13.27
CA ILE A 147 1.77 8.56 -12.81
C ILE A 147 1.35 7.83 -11.52
N LEU A 148 0.92 8.60 -10.52
CA LEU A 148 0.24 8.07 -9.34
C LEU A 148 -1.27 8.24 -9.51
N ARG A 149 -2.00 7.13 -9.61
CA ARG A 149 -3.44 7.07 -9.81
C ARG A 149 -4.10 6.17 -8.79
N THR A 150 -5.27 6.58 -8.26
CA THR A 150 -6.10 5.69 -7.43
C THR A 150 -6.66 4.53 -8.24
N ILE A 151 -6.86 3.39 -7.59
CA ILE A 151 -7.59 2.27 -8.21
C ILE A 151 -9.08 2.59 -8.20
N GLY A 152 -9.70 2.60 -9.39
CA GLY A 152 -11.12 2.91 -9.55
C GLY A 152 -11.43 4.40 -9.40
N ASP A 153 -12.63 4.71 -8.94
CA ASP A 153 -13.10 6.09 -8.76
C ASP A 153 -12.39 6.78 -7.58
N PRO A 154 -11.73 7.95 -7.80
CA PRO A 154 -10.95 8.61 -6.75
C PRO A 154 -11.80 9.14 -5.59
N ASP A 155 -13.00 9.65 -5.85
CA ASP A 155 -13.87 10.17 -4.79
C ASP A 155 -14.32 9.05 -3.87
N ARG A 156 -14.74 7.92 -4.45
CA ARG A 156 -15.07 6.72 -3.69
C ARG A 156 -13.85 6.22 -2.91
N ARG A 157 -12.68 6.15 -3.55
CA ARG A 157 -11.47 5.61 -2.94
C ARG A 157 -10.99 6.43 -1.75
N PHE A 158 -11.10 7.75 -1.81
CA PHE A 158 -10.78 8.62 -0.68
C PHE A 158 -11.82 8.58 0.42
N SER A 159 -13.12 8.48 0.08
CA SER A 159 -14.18 8.38 1.09
C SER A 159 -14.13 7.09 1.92
N GLU A 160 -13.56 6.01 1.41
CA GLU A 160 -13.31 4.77 2.15
C GLU A 160 -12.23 4.93 3.23
N ASP A 161 -11.17 5.71 2.97
CA ASP A 161 -10.13 6.07 3.94
C ASP A 161 -9.43 7.37 3.50
N TYR A 162 -9.73 8.46 4.19
CA TYR A 162 -9.15 9.78 3.90
C TYR A 162 -7.63 9.84 4.08
N LEU A 163 -7.01 8.90 4.83
CA LEU A 163 -5.55 8.82 4.91
C LEU A 163 -4.90 8.59 3.54
N ARG A 164 -5.61 7.97 2.60
CA ARG A 164 -5.12 7.77 1.23
C ARG A 164 -4.76 9.08 0.53
N ILE A 165 -5.33 10.21 0.95
CA ILE A 165 -4.98 11.55 0.43
C ILE A 165 -3.53 11.91 0.85
N LEU A 166 -3.16 11.71 2.12
CA LEU A 166 -1.78 11.93 2.57
C LEU A 166 -0.81 10.93 1.95
N ARG A 167 -1.25 9.68 1.81
CA ARG A 167 -0.48 8.65 1.09
C ARG A 167 -0.25 9.03 -0.39
N ALA A 168 -1.25 9.66 -1.06
CA ALA A 168 -1.09 10.17 -2.43
C ALA A 168 0.04 11.20 -2.50
N VAL A 169 0.07 12.17 -1.59
CA VAL A 169 1.16 13.15 -1.51
C VAL A 169 2.51 12.44 -1.31
N ARG A 170 2.58 11.57 -0.32
CA ARG A 170 3.82 10.85 0.02
C ARG A 170 4.36 10.03 -1.15
N PHE A 171 3.51 9.22 -1.80
CA PHE A 171 3.96 8.38 -2.92
C PHE A 171 4.31 9.21 -4.16
N THR A 172 3.55 10.27 -4.48
CA THR A 172 3.87 11.20 -5.56
C THR A 172 5.30 11.72 -5.41
N VAL A 173 5.63 12.21 -4.22
CA VAL A 173 6.94 12.81 -3.95
C VAL A 173 8.04 11.75 -3.82
N ARG A 174 7.78 10.65 -3.09
CA ARG A 174 8.76 9.57 -2.92
C ARG A 174 9.19 8.95 -4.24
N LEU A 175 8.26 8.75 -5.16
CA LEU A 175 8.50 8.13 -6.45
C LEU A 175 8.92 9.12 -7.54
N GLY A 176 8.78 10.42 -7.31
CA GLY A 176 8.99 11.44 -8.32
C GLY A 176 7.94 11.39 -9.44
N PHE A 177 6.73 10.92 -9.13
CA PHE A 177 5.63 10.76 -10.09
C PHE A 177 4.75 11.98 -10.14
N GLU A 178 3.96 12.10 -11.22
CA GLU A 178 2.88 13.07 -11.31
C GLU A 178 1.59 12.48 -10.74
N LEU A 179 0.84 13.31 -10.01
CA LEU A 179 -0.48 12.91 -9.52
C LEU A 179 -1.48 13.01 -10.67
N ASP A 180 -2.16 11.91 -10.98
CA ASP A 180 -3.24 11.90 -11.99
C ASP A 180 -4.27 13.01 -11.73
N SER A 181 -4.78 13.63 -12.79
CA SER A 181 -5.65 14.80 -12.66
C SER A 181 -6.92 14.53 -11.88
N ALA A 182 -7.62 13.42 -12.14
CA ALA A 182 -8.83 13.05 -11.41
C ALA A 182 -8.55 12.75 -9.94
N THR A 183 -7.41 12.07 -9.66
CA THR A 183 -6.92 11.80 -8.30
C THR A 183 -6.58 13.09 -7.57
N ARG A 184 -5.92 14.04 -8.25
CA ARG A 184 -5.59 15.38 -7.71
C ARG A 184 -6.84 16.17 -7.34
N ASP A 185 -7.81 16.23 -8.25
CA ASP A 185 -9.05 16.98 -8.05
C ASP A 185 -9.90 16.39 -6.91
N ALA A 186 -9.97 15.05 -6.82
CA ALA A 186 -10.62 14.38 -5.70
C ALA A 186 -9.89 14.66 -4.37
N ALA A 187 -8.55 14.64 -4.35
CA ALA A 187 -7.78 14.97 -3.15
C ALA A 187 -8.11 16.39 -2.64
N ARG A 188 -8.24 17.38 -3.55
CA ARG A 188 -8.67 18.74 -3.19
C ARG A 188 -10.08 18.78 -2.62
N ARG A 189 -11.04 18.08 -3.24
CA ARG A 189 -12.43 18.06 -2.77
C ARG A 189 -12.58 17.47 -1.39
N HIS A 190 -11.77 16.45 -1.08
CA HIS A 190 -11.83 15.74 0.19
C HIS A 190 -10.82 16.24 1.25
N ALA A 191 -10.03 17.29 0.96
CA ALA A 191 -8.98 17.77 1.87
C ALA A 191 -9.52 18.08 3.28
N GLU A 192 -10.68 18.73 3.43
CA GLU A 192 -11.25 19.08 4.72
C GLU A 192 -11.67 17.85 5.56
N LYS A 193 -11.90 16.72 4.91
CA LYS A 193 -12.19 15.45 5.60
C LYS A 193 -11.00 14.85 6.34
N LEU A 194 -9.79 15.37 6.11
CA LEU A 194 -8.61 14.97 6.89
C LEU A 194 -8.73 15.31 8.38
N SER A 195 -9.56 16.29 8.74
CA SER A 195 -9.82 16.65 10.13
C SER A 195 -10.45 15.53 10.98
N VAL A 196 -11.04 14.50 10.36
CA VAL A 196 -11.61 13.34 11.09
C VAL A 196 -10.57 12.26 11.41
N LEU A 197 -9.36 12.36 10.85
CA LEU A 197 -8.29 11.40 11.09
C LEU A 197 -7.70 11.60 12.48
N SER A 198 -7.23 10.51 13.10
CA SER A 198 -6.49 10.64 14.35
C SER A 198 -5.10 11.26 14.12
N ALA A 199 -4.65 12.03 15.08
CA ALA A 199 -3.36 12.73 15.01
C ALA A 199 -2.19 11.77 14.78
N GLU A 200 -2.26 10.55 15.36
CA GLU A 200 -1.22 9.53 15.20
C GLU A 200 -1.08 9.09 13.74
N ARG A 201 -2.20 8.82 13.05
CA ARG A 201 -2.18 8.42 11.64
C ARG A 201 -1.63 9.53 10.74
N VAL A 202 -2.02 10.78 11.01
CA VAL A 202 -1.52 11.96 10.28
C VAL A 202 -0.02 12.11 10.53
N ARG A 203 0.42 12.07 11.79
CA ARG A 203 1.83 12.15 12.17
C ARG A 203 2.67 11.11 11.44
N ASP A 204 2.24 9.85 11.46
CA ASP A 204 2.99 8.74 10.85
C ASP A 204 3.21 8.94 9.33
N GLU A 205 2.24 9.51 8.62
CA GLU A 205 2.41 9.85 7.20
C GLU A 205 3.30 11.09 7.00
N VAL A 206 3.17 12.12 7.84
CA VAL A 206 4.01 13.32 7.80
C VAL A 206 5.46 12.99 8.13
N GLU A 207 5.72 12.15 9.14
CA GLU A 207 7.08 11.67 9.44
C GLU A 207 7.72 10.96 8.26
N LYS A 208 6.97 10.07 7.58
CA LYS A 208 7.47 9.40 6.37
C LYS A 208 7.76 10.37 5.22
N MET A 209 7.03 11.48 5.13
CA MET A 209 7.33 12.55 4.15
C MET A 209 8.59 13.32 4.55
N LEU A 210 8.76 13.66 5.83
CA LEU A 210 9.93 14.39 6.34
C LEU A 210 11.22 13.57 6.19
N LEU A 211 11.15 12.24 6.42
CA LEU A 211 12.27 11.32 6.27
C LEU A 211 12.50 10.89 4.81
N GLY A 212 11.63 11.31 3.92
CA GLY A 212 11.73 11.00 2.48
C GLY A 212 12.75 11.86 1.73
N PRO A 213 12.97 11.59 0.43
CA PRO A 213 14.02 12.26 -0.35
C PRO A 213 13.75 13.75 -0.61
N HIS A 214 12.50 14.20 -0.63
CA HIS A 214 12.11 15.56 -1.02
C HIS A 214 11.01 16.12 -0.10
N PRO A 215 11.28 16.36 1.20
CA PRO A 215 10.26 16.81 2.15
C PRO A 215 9.62 18.14 1.77
N SER A 216 10.38 19.13 1.28
CA SER A 216 9.83 20.43 0.85
C SER A 216 8.75 20.26 -0.23
N ARG A 217 8.99 19.38 -1.20
CA ARG A 217 8.03 19.11 -2.27
C ARG A 217 6.72 18.50 -1.75
N ALA A 218 6.78 17.69 -0.69
CA ALA A 218 5.58 17.13 -0.06
C ALA A 218 4.74 18.26 0.58
N PHE A 219 5.37 19.19 1.30
CA PHE A 219 4.69 20.34 1.89
C PHE A 219 4.12 21.31 0.85
N GLU A 220 4.85 21.55 -0.24
CA GLU A 220 4.35 22.33 -1.38
C GLU A 220 3.10 21.69 -1.98
N LEU A 221 3.13 20.38 -2.26
CA LEU A 221 1.99 19.65 -2.79
C LEU A 221 0.81 19.64 -1.83
N MET A 222 1.04 19.44 -0.52
CA MET A 222 -0.02 19.56 0.48
C MET A 222 -0.67 20.94 0.48
N ARG A 223 0.11 22.00 0.31
CA ARG A 223 -0.43 23.37 0.20
C ARG A 223 -1.23 23.56 -1.08
N GLU A 224 -0.70 23.11 -2.23
CA GLU A 224 -1.42 23.17 -3.53
C GLU A 224 -2.79 22.46 -3.47
N LEU A 225 -2.88 21.38 -2.70
CA LEU A 225 -4.11 20.61 -2.51
C LEU A 225 -5.01 21.13 -1.38
N GLY A 226 -4.59 22.18 -0.65
CA GLY A 226 -5.33 22.71 0.49
C GLY A 226 -5.30 21.83 1.73
N ILE A 227 -4.40 20.85 1.77
CA ILE A 227 -4.24 19.89 2.87
C ILE A 227 -3.50 20.53 4.05
N LEU A 228 -2.45 21.32 3.78
CA LEU A 228 -1.53 21.83 4.78
C LEU A 228 -2.25 22.68 5.83
N ARG A 229 -3.16 23.55 5.41
CA ARG A 229 -3.98 24.40 6.29
C ARG A 229 -4.89 23.60 7.26
N ILE A 230 -5.19 22.33 6.93
CA ILE A 230 -6.08 21.48 7.73
C ILE A 230 -5.30 20.71 8.77
N ILE A 231 -4.12 20.19 8.41
CA ILE A 231 -3.36 19.28 9.28
C ILE A 231 -2.21 19.97 10.02
N LEU A 232 -1.66 21.05 9.47
CA LEU A 232 -0.54 21.81 10.01
C LEU A 232 -0.73 23.31 9.71
N PRO A 233 -1.79 23.98 10.25
CA PRO A 233 -2.12 25.36 9.94
C PRO A 233 -1.00 26.36 10.30
N GLU A 234 -0.21 26.03 11.33
CA GLU A 234 0.93 26.87 11.74
C GLU A 234 2.03 26.88 10.67
N ILE A 235 2.25 25.75 10.01
CA ILE A 235 3.22 25.65 8.91
C ILE A 235 2.69 26.36 7.65
N ASP A 236 1.40 26.21 7.37
CA ASP A 236 0.78 26.90 6.22
C ASP A 236 0.88 28.44 6.38
N ALA A 237 0.72 28.94 7.60
CA ALA A 237 0.82 30.37 7.92
C ALA A 237 2.24 30.96 7.75
N LEU A 238 3.29 30.12 7.72
CA LEU A 238 4.67 30.57 7.48
C LEU A 238 4.94 30.91 6.01
N HIS A 239 3.99 30.61 5.10
CA HIS A 239 4.19 30.91 3.70
C HIS A 239 4.24 32.43 3.44
N GLY A 240 5.32 32.86 2.78
CA GLY A 240 5.53 34.29 2.47
C GLY A 240 6.08 35.12 3.64
N VAL A 241 6.49 34.47 4.75
CA VAL A 241 7.26 35.11 5.81
C VAL A 241 8.73 35.03 5.45
N GLU A 242 9.39 36.20 5.32
CA GLU A 242 10.84 36.34 5.11
C GLU A 242 11.61 36.30 6.44
#